data_02f08b4a1c25a8e3404cac584069444b
#
_entry.id   02f08b4a1c25a8e3404cac584069444b
#
_cell.length_a   1.000
_cell.length_b   1.000
_cell.length_c   1.000
_cell.angle_alpha   90.00
_cell.angle_beta   90.00
_cell.angle_gamma   90.00
#
_symmetry.space_group_name_H-M   'P 1'
#
loop_
_entity.id
_entity.type
_entity.pdbx_description
1 polymer ?
#
loop_
_entity_poly.entity_id
_entity_poly.type
_entity_poly.pdbx_seq_one_letter_code
_entity_poly.pdbx_strand_id
1 'polypeptide(L)'
;MKLQSLPCYCATLRQAARAVTALYEEILADSDLHATQYTVLQALKLVPNLTTTDLAVALGIDQTTATRTLALVRKSGLVIDTPGSDRRERCWALTSAGEAAFRKLKPRWEAAQTAFEKRIGRAEAEALKKASYLAATKLAAG
;
A
#
# COMPACT_ATOMS: atom_id res chain seq x y z
N MET A 1 -14.13 19.86 13.65
CA MET A 1 -13.43 19.52 14.94
C MET A 1 -11.94 19.53 14.69
N LYS A 2 -11.20 20.17 15.59
CA LYS A 2 -9.74 20.17 15.49
C LYS A 2 -9.16 18.82 15.90
N LEU A 3 -8.15 18.37 15.18
CA LEU A 3 -7.41 17.16 15.53
C LEU A 3 -6.73 17.34 16.90
N GLN A 4 -6.95 16.36 17.79
CA GLN A 4 -6.37 16.35 19.13
C GLN A 4 -5.14 15.42 19.12
N SER A 5 -4.05 15.91 19.70
CA SER A 5 -2.88 15.08 19.95
C SER A 5 -3.09 14.31 21.26
N LEU A 6 -3.11 13.01 21.16
CA LEU A 6 -3.23 12.14 22.33
C LEU A 6 -1.84 11.65 22.76
N PRO A 7 -1.61 11.43 24.07
CA PRO A 7 -0.34 10.88 24.55
C PRO A 7 -0.25 9.37 24.29
N CYS A 8 -0.39 8.98 23.03
CA CYS A 8 -0.47 7.58 22.61
C CYS A 8 0.13 7.42 21.23
N TYR A 9 1.24 6.70 21.13
CA TYR A 9 1.90 6.42 19.86
C TYR A 9 0.98 5.71 18.87
N CYS A 10 0.24 4.71 19.31
CA CYS A 10 -0.69 3.95 18.47
C CYS A 10 -1.75 4.85 17.85
N ALA A 11 -2.41 5.68 18.65
CA ALA A 11 -3.44 6.60 18.17
C ALA A 11 -2.86 7.64 17.20
N THR A 12 -1.69 8.18 17.52
CA THR A 12 -1.04 9.19 16.68
C THR A 12 -0.63 8.63 15.32
N LEU A 13 -0.04 7.44 15.30
CA LEU A 13 0.34 6.79 14.05
C LEU A 13 -0.88 6.40 13.20
N ARG A 14 -1.97 5.99 13.86
CA ARG A 14 -3.24 5.71 13.16
C ARG A 14 -3.83 6.98 12.55
N GLN A 15 -3.81 8.10 13.27
CA GLN A 15 -4.24 9.40 12.75
C GLN A 15 -3.44 9.79 11.51
N ALA A 16 -2.11 9.64 11.58
CA ALA A 16 -1.22 9.94 10.46
C ALA A 16 -1.48 9.03 9.25
N ALA A 17 -1.55 7.73 9.47
CA ALA A 17 -1.82 6.76 8.40
C ALA A 17 -3.15 7.03 7.72
N ARG A 18 -4.18 7.37 8.49
CA ARG A 18 -5.50 7.68 7.97
C ARG A 18 -5.51 8.95 7.13
N ALA A 19 -4.83 10.00 7.58
CA ALA A 19 -4.71 11.28 6.85
C ALA A 19 -3.92 11.10 5.54
N VAL A 20 -2.83 10.36 5.57
CA VAL A 20 -2.03 10.06 4.37
C VAL A 20 -2.84 9.25 3.37
N THR A 21 -3.53 8.21 3.83
CA THR A 21 -4.40 7.39 2.96
C THR A 21 -5.47 8.24 2.28
N ALA A 22 -6.11 9.16 3.03
CA ALA A 22 -7.12 10.06 2.48
C ALA A 22 -6.56 10.96 1.37
N LEU A 23 -5.33 11.46 1.53
CA LEU A 23 -4.67 12.26 0.49
C LEU A 23 -4.45 11.45 -0.80
N TYR A 24 -3.96 10.22 -0.68
CA TYR A 24 -3.76 9.35 -1.83
C TYR A 24 -5.08 9.00 -2.52
N GLU A 25 -6.11 8.68 -1.74
CA GLU A 25 -7.44 8.39 -2.30
C GLU A 25 -8.04 9.59 -3.02
N GLU A 26 -7.86 10.81 -2.50
CA GLU A 26 -8.30 12.04 -3.17
C GLU A 26 -7.65 12.20 -4.54
N ILE A 27 -6.34 11.97 -4.63
CA ILE A 27 -5.59 12.15 -5.88
C ILE A 27 -5.86 11.02 -6.87
N LEU A 28 -6.17 9.82 -6.39
CA LEU A 28 -6.52 8.66 -7.21
C LEU A 28 -8.02 8.54 -7.50
N ALA A 29 -8.85 9.48 -7.01
CA ALA A 29 -10.31 9.36 -7.05
C ALA A 29 -10.91 9.15 -8.45
N ASP A 30 -10.29 9.74 -9.48
CA ASP A 30 -10.76 9.60 -10.86
C ASP A 30 -10.18 8.37 -11.58
N SER A 31 -9.43 7.54 -10.87
CA SER A 31 -8.88 6.32 -11.43
C SER A 31 -9.76 5.12 -11.08
N ASP A 32 -9.55 4.01 -11.79
CA ASP A 32 -10.28 2.76 -11.55
C ASP A 32 -9.76 2.00 -10.33
N LEU A 33 -8.67 2.46 -9.71
CA LEU A 33 -8.02 1.79 -8.58
C LEU A 33 -7.96 2.68 -7.36
N HIS A 34 -8.25 2.07 -6.21
CA HIS A 34 -7.98 2.66 -4.89
C HIS A 34 -6.49 2.57 -4.54
N ALA A 35 -6.05 3.37 -3.57
CA ALA A 35 -4.66 3.42 -3.14
C ALA A 35 -4.10 2.03 -2.75
N THR A 36 -4.86 1.25 -1.98
CA THR A 36 -4.43 -0.10 -1.57
C THR A 36 -4.28 -1.04 -2.77
N GLN A 37 -5.17 -0.95 -3.76
CA GLN A 37 -5.08 -1.74 -4.98
C GLN A 37 -3.83 -1.37 -5.79
N TYR A 38 -3.55 -0.08 -5.92
CA TYR A 38 -2.32 0.37 -6.58
C TYR A 38 -1.06 -0.14 -5.88
N THR A 39 -1.02 -0.10 -4.54
CA THR A 39 0.14 -0.59 -3.79
C THR A 39 0.33 -2.11 -3.91
N VAL A 40 -0.73 -2.87 -4.14
CA VAL A 40 -0.61 -4.30 -4.50
C VAL A 40 0.16 -4.44 -5.82
N LEU A 41 -0.23 -3.68 -6.85
CA LEU A 41 0.48 -3.71 -8.13
C LEU A 41 1.94 -3.29 -7.97
N GLN A 42 2.19 -2.26 -7.18
CA GLN A 42 3.54 -1.76 -6.88
C GLN A 42 4.40 -2.82 -6.21
N ALA A 43 3.86 -3.49 -5.20
CA ALA A 43 4.57 -4.55 -4.48
C ALA A 43 4.94 -5.71 -5.42
N LEU A 44 4.01 -6.14 -6.26
CA LEU A 44 4.25 -7.22 -7.23
C LEU A 44 5.18 -6.81 -8.37
N LYS A 45 5.23 -5.52 -8.69
CA LYS A 45 6.21 -4.99 -9.65
C LYS A 45 7.63 -5.05 -9.08
N LEU A 46 7.78 -4.76 -7.79
CA LEU A 46 9.06 -4.78 -7.11
C LEU A 46 9.52 -6.21 -6.77
N VAL A 47 8.60 -7.04 -6.29
CA VAL A 47 8.89 -8.43 -5.88
C VAL A 47 7.82 -9.34 -6.46
N PRO A 48 8.10 -10.01 -7.58
CA PRO A 48 7.16 -10.96 -8.17
C PRO A 48 6.95 -12.20 -7.28
N ASN A 49 5.81 -12.84 -7.43
CA ASN A 49 5.47 -14.11 -6.78
C ASN A 49 5.38 -14.05 -5.25
N LEU A 50 4.98 -12.89 -4.71
CA LEU A 50 4.68 -12.78 -3.29
C LEU A 50 3.44 -13.60 -2.93
N THR A 51 3.48 -14.24 -1.76
CA THR A 51 2.29 -14.89 -1.19
C THR A 51 1.30 -13.84 -0.68
N THR A 52 0.06 -14.26 -0.42
CA THR A 52 -0.94 -13.37 0.22
C THR A 52 -0.43 -12.85 1.57
N THR A 53 0.19 -13.72 2.37
CA THR A 53 0.76 -13.33 3.66
C THR A 53 1.88 -12.30 3.52
N ASP A 54 2.80 -12.52 2.58
CA ASP A 54 3.89 -11.58 2.31
C ASP A 54 3.38 -10.22 1.85
N LEU A 55 2.35 -10.22 1.00
CA LEU A 55 1.70 -8.98 0.55
C LEU A 55 1.05 -8.24 1.71
N ALA A 56 0.34 -8.92 2.59
CA ALA A 56 -0.26 -8.32 3.78
C ALA A 56 0.80 -7.61 4.63
N VAL A 57 1.93 -8.27 4.87
CA VAL A 57 3.06 -7.70 5.62
C VAL A 57 3.66 -6.50 4.88
N ALA A 58 3.95 -6.65 3.59
CA ALA A 58 4.55 -5.59 2.77
C ALA A 58 3.69 -4.33 2.69
N LEU A 59 2.37 -4.50 2.67
CA LEU A 59 1.42 -3.41 2.56
C LEU A 59 0.96 -2.85 3.92
N GLY A 60 1.33 -3.49 5.01
CA GLY A 60 0.90 -3.10 6.35
C GLY A 60 -0.61 -3.23 6.56
N ILE A 61 -1.23 -4.25 5.97
CA ILE A 61 -2.66 -4.54 6.09
C ILE A 61 -2.88 -5.93 6.69
N ASP A 62 -4.08 -6.17 7.22
CA ASP A 62 -4.41 -7.49 7.75
C ASP A 62 -4.66 -8.50 6.63
N GLN A 63 -4.62 -9.79 6.99
CA GLN A 63 -4.78 -10.91 6.06
C GLN A 63 -6.14 -10.87 5.34
N THR A 64 -7.20 -10.51 6.05
CA THR A 64 -8.56 -10.41 5.48
C THR A 64 -8.63 -9.32 4.43
N THR A 65 -8.07 -8.16 4.72
CA THR A 65 -8.00 -7.03 3.77
C THR A 65 -7.16 -7.40 2.54
N ALA A 66 -6.02 -8.05 2.73
CA ALA A 66 -5.17 -8.52 1.64
C ALA A 66 -5.92 -9.49 0.73
N THR A 67 -6.59 -10.49 1.29
CA THR A 67 -7.37 -11.47 0.54
C THR A 67 -8.47 -10.81 -0.27
N ARG A 68 -9.19 -9.87 0.34
CA ARG A 68 -10.28 -9.13 -0.32
C ARG A 68 -9.76 -8.25 -1.45
N THR A 69 -8.67 -7.52 -1.22
CA THR A 69 -8.06 -6.64 -2.21
C THR A 69 -7.55 -7.44 -3.40
N LEU A 70 -6.87 -8.56 -3.15
CA LEU A 70 -6.37 -9.46 -4.19
C LEU A 70 -7.50 -10.04 -5.03
N ALA A 71 -8.62 -10.42 -4.40
CA ALA A 71 -9.80 -10.89 -5.12
C ALA A 71 -10.35 -9.82 -6.08
N LEU A 72 -10.38 -8.56 -5.67
CA LEU A 72 -10.85 -7.45 -6.50
C LEU A 72 -9.92 -7.20 -7.70
N VAL A 73 -8.60 -7.11 -7.48
CA VAL A 73 -7.66 -6.85 -8.58
C VAL A 73 -7.53 -8.06 -9.52
N ARG A 74 -7.72 -9.29 -9.01
CA ARG A 74 -7.82 -10.49 -9.83
C ARG A 74 -9.06 -10.48 -10.72
N LYS A 75 -10.21 -10.13 -10.16
CA LYS A 75 -11.47 -9.99 -10.90
C LYS A 75 -11.36 -8.97 -12.04
N SER A 76 -10.60 -7.91 -11.83
CA SER A 76 -10.30 -6.91 -12.85
C SER A 76 -9.24 -7.35 -13.86
N GLY A 77 -8.69 -8.54 -13.72
CA GLY A 77 -7.69 -9.09 -14.64
C GLY A 77 -6.29 -8.52 -14.49
N LEU A 78 -5.99 -7.83 -13.37
CA LEU A 78 -4.71 -7.14 -13.17
C LEU A 78 -3.64 -8.03 -12.53
N VAL A 79 -4.05 -9.05 -11.81
CA VAL A 79 -3.16 -10.02 -11.19
C VAL A 79 -3.66 -11.44 -11.46
N ILE A 80 -2.74 -12.38 -11.38
CA ILE A 80 -3.03 -13.80 -11.49
C ILE A 80 -2.38 -14.52 -10.31
N ASP A 81 -3.03 -15.56 -9.81
CA ASP A 81 -2.51 -16.39 -8.76
C ASP A 81 -2.09 -17.76 -9.28
N THR A 82 -1.04 -18.30 -8.69
CA THR A 82 -0.55 -19.65 -8.92
C THR A 82 -0.33 -20.35 -7.58
N PRO A 83 -0.38 -21.70 -7.53
CA PRO A 83 -0.05 -22.40 -6.29
C PRO A 83 1.38 -22.09 -5.86
N GLY A 84 1.56 -21.88 -4.55
CA GLY A 84 2.89 -21.75 -3.96
C GLY A 84 3.57 -23.10 -3.74
N SER A 85 4.67 -23.10 -3.00
CA SER A 85 5.38 -24.31 -2.58
C SER A 85 4.51 -25.21 -1.68
N ASP A 86 3.60 -24.62 -0.93
CA ASP A 86 2.55 -25.29 -0.17
C ASP A 86 1.23 -25.11 -0.93
N ARG A 87 0.39 -26.17 -1.03
CA ARG A 87 -0.92 -26.15 -1.69
C ARG A 87 -1.88 -25.12 -1.12
N ARG A 88 -1.67 -24.69 0.12
CA ARG A 88 -2.49 -23.68 0.81
C ARG A 88 -2.09 -22.26 0.47
N GLU A 89 -0.88 -22.08 -0.07
CA GLU A 89 -0.36 -20.78 -0.42
C GLU A 89 -0.72 -20.43 -1.86
N ARG A 90 -1.02 -19.16 -2.07
CA ARG A 90 -1.16 -18.56 -3.39
C ARG A 90 -0.05 -17.55 -3.58
N CYS A 91 0.61 -17.63 -4.73
CA CYS A 91 1.60 -16.65 -5.18
C CYS A 91 0.98 -15.78 -6.25
N TRP A 92 1.25 -14.51 -6.20
CA TRP A 92 0.61 -13.51 -7.06
C TRP A 92 1.62 -12.85 -7.99
N ALA A 93 1.18 -12.57 -9.20
CA ALA A 93 1.98 -11.89 -10.21
C ALA A 93 1.11 -10.93 -11.02
N LEU A 94 1.71 -9.89 -11.58
CA LEU A 94 1.02 -8.98 -12.48
C LEU A 94 0.74 -9.68 -13.82
N THR A 95 -0.42 -9.40 -14.37
CA THR A 95 -0.73 -9.68 -15.77
C THR A 95 -0.22 -8.56 -16.66
N SER A 96 -0.28 -8.72 -17.97
CA SER A 96 0.01 -7.62 -18.92
C SER A 96 -0.90 -6.42 -18.68
N ALA A 97 -2.17 -6.66 -18.36
CA ALA A 97 -3.12 -5.61 -17.99
C ALA A 97 -2.73 -4.92 -16.68
N GLY A 98 -2.23 -5.68 -15.70
CA GLY A 98 -1.72 -5.14 -14.43
C GLY A 98 -0.50 -4.25 -14.63
N GLU A 99 0.44 -4.67 -15.47
CA GLU A 99 1.60 -3.85 -15.86
C GLU A 99 1.17 -2.53 -16.52
N ALA A 100 0.20 -2.59 -17.42
CA ALA A 100 -0.34 -1.41 -18.11
C ALA A 100 -1.03 -0.47 -17.13
N ALA A 101 -1.85 -1.00 -16.21
CA ALA A 101 -2.54 -0.22 -15.19
C ALA A 101 -1.53 0.46 -14.25
N PHE A 102 -0.50 -0.25 -13.82
CA PHE A 102 0.57 0.29 -13.00
C PHE A 102 1.25 1.49 -13.68
N ARG A 103 1.65 1.34 -14.94
CA ARG A 103 2.27 2.44 -15.70
C ARG A 103 1.34 3.64 -15.88
N LYS A 104 0.08 3.38 -16.18
CA LYS A 104 -0.92 4.43 -16.38
C LYS A 104 -1.15 5.28 -15.13
N LEU A 105 -1.16 4.65 -13.96
CA LEU A 105 -1.44 5.31 -12.69
C LEU A 105 -0.21 5.90 -12.00
N LYS A 106 0.98 5.49 -12.42
CA LYS A 106 2.23 5.95 -11.82
C LYS A 106 2.35 7.48 -11.71
N PRO A 107 2.00 8.27 -12.74
CA PRO A 107 2.05 9.73 -12.62
C PRO A 107 1.13 10.29 -11.53
N ARG A 108 -0.04 9.71 -11.31
CA ARG A 108 -0.96 10.11 -10.23
C ARG A 108 -0.40 9.75 -8.85
N TRP A 109 0.18 8.58 -8.74
CA TRP A 109 0.85 8.18 -7.52
C TRP A 109 2.03 9.12 -7.22
N GLU A 110 2.83 9.47 -8.21
CA GLU A 110 3.92 10.44 -8.06
C GLU A 110 3.39 11.82 -7.65
N ALA A 111 2.24 12.24 -8.18
CA ALA A 111 1.57 13.47 -7.78
C ALA A 111 1.16 13.44 -6.30
N ALA A 112 0.69 12.29 -5.80
CA ALA A 112 0.37 12.11 -4.38
C ALA A 112 1.63 12.21 -3.50
N GLN A 113 2.74 11.60 -3.92
CA GLN A 113 4.03 11.71 -3.25
C GLN A 113 4.47 13.18 -3.17
N THR A 114 4.41 13.89 -4.27
CA THR A 114 4.77 15.32 -4.33
C THR A 114 3.86 16.18 -3.47
N ALA A 115 2.55 15.92 -3.48
CA ALA A 115 1.58 16.64 -2.65
C ALA A 115 1.84 16.42 -1.16
N PHE A 116 2.18 15.20 -0.77
CA PHE A 116 2.54 14.88 0.61
C PHE A 116 3.80 15.64 1.04
N GLU A 117 4.87 15.56 0.26
CA GLU A 117 6.11 16.27 0.54
C GLU A 117 5.90 17.78 0.62
N LYS A 118 5.07 18.34 -0.27
CA LYS A 118 4.78 19.77 -0.29
C LYS A 118 4.00 20.23 0.94
N ARG A 119 3.04 19.43 1.41
CA ARG A 119 2.20 19.77 2.59
C ARG A 119 2.93 19.60 3.92
N ILE A 120 3.78 18.59 4.02
CA ILE A 120 4.49 18.25 5.26
C ILE A 120 5.87 18.92 5.33
N GLY A 121 6.53 19.12 4.19
CA GLY A 121 7.94 19.44 4.06
C GLY A 121 8.69 18.18 3.66
N ARG A 122 9.61 18.30 2.71
CA ARG A 122 10.33 17.14 2.16
C ARG A 122 11.18 16.43 3.22
N ALA A 123 11.92 17.20 4.02
CA ALA A 123 12.77 16.65 5.08
C ALA A 123 11.93 15.92 6.13
N GLU A 124 10.81 16.52 6.54
CA GLU A 124 9.89 15.95 7.51
C GLU A 124 9.21 14.69 6.96
N ALA A 125 8.82 14.70 5.68
CA ALA A 125 8.22 13.53 5.02
C ALA A 125 9.20 12.35 4.97
N GLU A 126 10.45 12.59 4.61
CA GLU A 126 11.49 11.56 4.59
C GLU A 126 11.80 11.04 5.99
N ALA A 127 11.87 11.91 6.99
CA ALA A 127 12.09 11.53 8.39
C ALA A 127 10.93 10.68 8.92
N LEU A 128 9.70 11.06 8.62
CA LEU A 128 8.50 10.32 9.01
C LEU A 128 8.49 8.92 8.39
N LYS A 129 8.76 8.83 7.10
CA LYS A 129 8.84 7.55 6.38
C LYS A 129 9.91 6.64 6.99
N LYS A 130 11.10 7.17 7.23
CA LYS A 130 12.23 6.42 7.83
C LYS A 130 11.90 5.94 9.24
N ALA A 131 11.36 6.83 10.09
CA ALA A 131 11.00 6.49 11.47
C ALA A 131 9.87 5.45 11.51
N SER A 132 8.86 5.59 10.64
CA SER A 132 7.75 4.65 10.54
C SER A 132 8.22 3.26 10.09
N TYR A 133 9.07 3.21 9.08
CA TYR A 133 9.64 1.94 8.60
C TYR A 133 10.49 1.26 9.68
N LEU A 134 11.30 2.03 10.40
CA LEU A 134 12.12 1.52 11.51
C LEU A 134 11.25 0.93 12.62
N ALA A 135 10.17 1.64 12.99
CA ALA A 135 9.23 1.14 13.99
C ALA A 135 8.57 -0.17 13.56
N ALA A 136 8.10 -0.23 12.31
CA ALA A 136 7.48 -1.43 11.74
C ALA A 136 8.44 -2.63 11.76
N THR A 137 9.68 -2.43 11.32
CA THR A 137 10.67 -3.52 11.27
C THR A 137 11.09 -4.01 12.65
N LYS A 138 11.28 -3.10 13.59
CA LYS A 138 11.65 -3.48 14.98
C LYS A 138 10.54 -4.21 15.70
N LEU A 139 9.29 -3.82 15.49
CA LEU A 139 8.14 -4.46 16.13
C LEU A 139 7.82 -5.81 15.49
N ALA A 140 8.01 -5.95 14.16
CA ALA A 140 7.81 -7.22 13.48
C ALA A 140 8.87 -8.27 13.84
N ALA A 141 10.08 -7.84 14.20
CA ALA A 141 11.18 -8.75 14.60
C ALA A 141 11.05 -9.28 16.03
N GLY A 142 10.12 -8.76 16.80
CA GLY A 142 9.83 -9.19 18.19
C GLY A 142 8.84 -10.36 18.28
#